data_d3430bf2e50d2ed5f6b8a4a747658266
#
_entry.id   d3430bf2e50d2ed5f6b8a4a747658266
#
_cell.length_a   1.000
_cell.length_b   1.000
_cell.length_c   1.000
_cell.angle_alpha   90.00
_cell.angle_beta   90.00
_cell.angle_gamma   90.00
#
_symmetry.space_group_name_H-M   'P 1'
#
loop_
_entity.id
_entity.type
_entity.pdbx_description
1 polymer ?
#
loop_
_entity_poly.entity_id
_entity_poly.type
_entity_poly.pdbx_seq_one_letter_code
_entity_poly.pdbx_strand_id
1 'polypeptide(L)'
;MSAPSRRIPVAKLTRVIVDNDYAGDPDGLVALAHQLLTESTEVVAITGTTLTPPHDMPGGVPGSAQSAAREVVQWLTPATEPAVPADTSTPFLELTSIPDASRVILDEAEKSSDLPLFVTCGGPLTNIAAALREDPTLAERMTLCWIGGGAYPEGGWEYNLALDTPAAQFVFNESSAEIHQFPLTTYRQCAYSIAELEFVLSGGGPFGAWLYE
;
A
#
# COMPACT_ATOMS: atom_id res chain seq x y z
N MET A 1 3.57 19.65 -35.33
CA MET A 1 2.62 19.97 -34.23
C MET A 1 1.64 18.81 -34.15
N SER A 2 1.75 17.93 -33.14
CA SER A 2 0.78 16.88 -32.92
C SER A 2 -0.50 17.52 -32.38
N ALA A 3 -1.65 17.12 -32.91
CA ALA A 3 -2.95 17.55 -32.39
C ALA A 3 -3.05 17.19 -30.90
N PRO A 4 -3.61 18.06 -30.04
CA PRO A 4 -3.80 17.71 -28.66
C PRO A 4 -4.72 16.48 -28.60
N SER A 5 -4.26 15.41 -27.96
CA SER A 5 -5.09 14.25 -27.72
C SER A 5 -6.26 14.70 -26.85
N ARG A 6 -7.50 14.63 -27.37
CA ARG A 6 -8.71 14.82 -26.58
C ARG A 6 -8.82 13.64 -25.62
N ARG A 7 -8.21 13.75 -24.45
CA ARG A 7 -8.51 12.82 -23.35
C ARG A 7 -9.90 13.12 -22.86
N ILE A 8 -10.75 12.09 -22.81
CA ILE A 8 -12.04 12.17 -22.16
C ILE A 8 -11.75 12.24 -20.65
N PRO A 9 -12.24 13.24 -19.90
CA PRO A 9 -12.05 13.29 -18.46
C PRO A 9 -12.67 12.05 -17.81
N VAL A 10 -11.90 11.34 -17.01
CA VAL A 10 -12.38 10.20 -16.22
C VAL A 10 -12.77 10.73 -14.85
N ALA A 11 -14.00 10.43 -14.40
CA ALA A 11 -14.44 10.78 -13.07
C ALA A 11 -13.71 9.92 -12.02
N LYS A 12 -13.40 10.52 -10.86
CA LYS A 12 -12.93 9.74 -9.71
C LYS A 12 -14.06 8.85 -9.21
N LEU A 13 -13.75 7.59 -8.97
CA LEU A 13 -14.71 6.57 -8.51
C LEU A 13 -14.45 6.15 -7.06
N THR A 14 -13.24 6.38 -6.56
CA THR A 14 -12.83 5.95 -5.23
C THR A 14 -11.69 6.82 -4.71
N ARG A 15 -11.63 6.94 -3.38
CA ARG A 15 -10.45 7.41 -2.62
C ARG A 15 -9.63 6.21 -2.22
N VAL A 16 -8.31 6.31 -2.32
CA VAL A 16 -7.41 5.21 -2.01
C VAL A 16 -6.31 5.68 -1.06
N ILE A 17 -6.10 4.92 0.00
CA ILE A 17 -4.87 4.94 0.80
C ILE A 17 -4.01 3.79 0.30
N VAL A 18 -2.76 4.06 -0.07
CA VAL A 18 -1.81 3.02 -0.49
C VAL A 18 -0.84 2.77 0.66
N ASP A 19 -0.96 1.60 1.29
CA ASP A 19 -0.09 1.15 2.38
C ASP A 19 0.87 0.08 1.86
N ASN A 20 2.18 0.19 2.13
CA ASN A 20 3.15 -0.79 1.67
C ASN A 20 4.48 -0.71 2.46
N ASP A 21 5.33 -1.70 2.30
CA ASP A 21 6.71 -1.75 2.78
C ASP A 21 7.72 -1.32 1.71
N TYR A 22 7.48 -0.18 1.07
CA TYR A 22 8.15 0.36 -0.15
C TYR A 22 9.67 0.20 -0.24
N ALA A 23 10.36 -0.05 0.84
CA ALA A 23 11.80 -0.24 0.87
C ALA A 23 12.22 -1.72 1.02
N GLY A 24 11.26 -2.63 1.07
CA GLY A 24 11.51 -4.07 1.18
C GLY A 24 11.64 -4.76 -0.17
N ASP A 25 10.67 -4.53 -1.06
CA ASP A 25 10.57 -5.14 -2.38
C ASP A 25 10.13 -4.07 -3.41
N PRO A 26 10.65 -4.05 -4.65
CA PRO A 26 10.29 -3.06 -5.66
C PRO A 26 8.83 -3.09 -6.12
N ASP A 27 8.09 -4.15 -5.85
CA ASP A 27 6.67 -4.29 -6.23
C ASP A 27 5.80 -3.18 -5.63
N GLY A 28 6.09 -2.75 -4.39
CA GLY A 28 5.40 -1.65 -3.73
C GLY A 28 5.53 -0.31 -4.47
N LEU A 29 6.68 -0.03 -5.06
CA LEU A 29 6.89 1.19 -5.86
C LEU A 29 6.11 1.15 -7.17
N VAL A 30 6.05 -0.02 -7.82
CA VAL A 30 5.26 -0.22 -9.04
C VAL A 30 3.77 -0.11 -8.74
N ALA A 31 3.30 -0.70 -7.64
CA ALA A 31 1.91 -0.61 -7.20
C ALA A 31 1.51 0.84 -6.89
N LEU A 32 2.36 1.60 -6.19
CA LEU A 32 2.15 3.02 -5.90
C LEU A 32 2.08 3.84 -7.18
N ALA A 33 3.04 3.64 -8.09
CA ALA A 33 3.05 4.33 -9.38
C ALA A 33 1.77 4.05 -10.19
N HIS A 34 1.31 2.81 -10.21
CA HIS A 34 0.06 2.41 -10.87
C HIS A 34 -1.15 3.16 -10.28
N GLN A 35 -1.25 3.23 -8.94
CA GLN A 35 -2.35 3.94 -8.27
C GLN A 35 -2.33 5.44 -8.58
N LEU A 36 -1.16 6.08 -8.51
CA LEU A 36 -1.01 7.51 -8.81
C LEU A 36 -1.30 7.86 -10.27
N LEU A 37 -1.02 6.95 -11.21
CA LEU A 37 -1.28 7.12 -12.64
C LEU A 37 -2.70 6.75 -13.05
N THR A 38 -3.48 6.09 -12.17
CA THR A 38 -4.85 5.68 -12.45
C THR A 38 -5.80 6.88 -12.36
N GLU A 39 -6.40 7.27 -13.48
CA GLU A 39 -7.26 8.47 -13.56
C GLU A 39 -8.55 8.35 -12.73
N SER A 40 -9.07 7.13 -12.52
CA SER A 40 -10.31 6.88 -11.78
C SER A 40 -10.13 6.79 -10.26
N THR A 41 -8.91 6.76 -9.74
CA THR A 41 -8.62 6.74 -8.30
C THR A 41 -8.11 8.09 -7.83
N GLU A 42 -8.48 8.47 -6.60
CA GLU A 42 -7.89 9.59 -5.88
C GLU A 42 -7.03 9.03 -4.76
N VAL A 43 -5.70 9.06 -4.92
CA VAL A 43 -4.78 8.67 -3.85
C VAL A 43 -4.74 9.81 -2.84
N VAL A 44 -5.32 9.57 -1.66
CA VAL A 44 -5.45 10.59 -0.60
C VAL A 44 -4.34 10.52 0.43
N ALA A 45 -3.77 9.33 0.63
CA ALA A 45 -2.61 9.13 1.50
C ALA A 45 -1.76 7.95 1.02
N ILE A 46 -0.49 7.99 1.41
CA ILE A 46 0.48 6.92 1.18
C ILE A 46 1.12 6.64 2.54
N THR A 47 0.87 5.45 3.07
CA THR A 47 1.38 5.03 4.37
C THR A 47 2.39 3.90 4.21
N GLY A 48 3.36 3.83 5.09
CA GLY A 48 4.44 2.87 4.98
C GLY A 48 4.69 2.10 6.27
N THR A 49 5.26 0.91 6.11
CA THR A 49 5.74 0.08 7.21
C THR A 49 7.16 -0.38 6.91
N THR A 50 8.05 -0.28 7.91
CA THR A 50 9.43 -0.74 7.81
C THR A 50 9.75 -1.59 9.03
N LEU A 51 9.38 -2.87 8.99
CA LEU A 51 9.68 -3.83 10.04
C LEU A 51 10.95 -4.62 9.71
N THR A 52 11.59 -5.15 10.74
CA THR A 52 12.71 -6.09 10.57
C THR A 52 12.13 -7.45 10.16
N PRO A 53 12.47 -7.95 8.97
CA PRO A 53 11.98 -9.24 8.52
C PRO A 53 12.51 -10.39 9.37
N PRO A 54 11.76 -11.50 9.52
CA PRO A 54 12.29 -12.70 10.14
C PRO A 54 13.40 -13.34 9.27
N HIS A 55 14.32 -14.05 9.91
CA HIS A 55 15.31 -14.92 9.24
C HIS A 55 16.29 -14.21 8.28
N ASP A 56 16.83 -13.07 8.66
CA ASP A 56 17.86 -12.34 7.90
C ASP A 56 17.45 -11.97 6.45
N MET A 57 16.17 -11.87 6.19
CA MET A 57 15.65 -11.40 4.90
C MET A 57 15.91 -9.90 4.72
N PRO A 58 16.08 -9.42 3.48
CA PRO A 58 16.23 -8.00 3.22
C PRO A 58 15.05 -7.20 3.79
N GLY A 59 15.35 -6.10 4.45
CA GLY A 59 14.35 -5.17 4.98
C GLY A 59 14.89 -3.75 4.96
N GLY A 60 13.99 -2.78 4.97
CA GLY A 60 14.35 -1.38 5.02
C GLY A 60 14.82 -0.93 6.41
N VAL A 61 15.40 0.25 6.48
CA VAL A 61 15.66 0.95 7.74
C VAL A 61 14.48 1.88 8.05
N PRO A 62 14.22 2.23 9.33
CA PRO A 62 13.15 3.18 9.67
C PRO A 62 13.25 4.48 8.85
N GLY A 63 12.13 4.94 8.30
CA GLY A 63 12.05 6.09 7.41
C GLY A 63 12.31 5.78 5.92
N SER A 64 12.73 4.57 5.59
CA SER A 64 13.05 4.21 4.20
C SER A 64 11.77 4.05 3.35
N ALA A 65 10.69 3.52 3.91
CA ALA A 65 9.42 3.39 3.20
C ALA A 65 8.83 4.77 2.85
N GLN A 66 8.83 5.71 3.81
CA GLN A 66 8.41 7.09 3.56
C GLN A 66 9.27 7.75 2.47
N SER A 67 10.58 7.59 2.55
CA SER A 67 11.52 8.20 1.59
C SER A 67 11.28 7.68 0.18
N ALA A 68 11.15 6.36 0.01
CA ALA A 68 10.89 5.72 -1.28
C ALA A 68 9.53 6.15 -1.87
N ALA A 69 8.48 6.19 -1.05
CA ALA A 69 7.17 6.67 -1.47
C ALA A 69 7.20 8.14 -1.94
N ARG A 70 7.90 9.02 -1.20
CA ARG A 70 8.06 10.43 -1.59
C ARG A 70 8.81 10.60 -2.90
N GLU A 71 9.78 9.73 -3.20
CA GLU A 71 10.51 9.76 -4.45
C GLU A 71 9.58 9.47 -5.65
N VAL A 72 8.68 8.48 -5.53
CA VAL A 72 7.64 8.22 -6.56
C VAL A 72 6.73 9.43 -6.74
N VAL A 73 6.29 10.06 -5.65
CA VAL A 73 5.45 11.28 -5.71
C VAL A 73 6.17 12.42 -6.41
N GLN A 74 7.46 12.62 -6.15
CA GLN A 74 8.29 13.63 -6.82
C GLN A 74 8.42 13.38 -8.32
N TRP A 75 8.59 12.12 -8.74
CA TRP A 75 8.64 11.75 -10.15
C TRP A 75 7.32 12.01 -10.88
N LEU A 76 6.20 11.65 -10.25
CA LEU A 76 4.89 11.69 -10.92
C LEU A 76 4.15 13.02 -10.74
N THR A 77 4.53 13.84 -9.76
CA THR A 77 3.93 15.16 -9.50
C THR A 77 2.39 15.16 -9.64
N PRO A 78 1.66 14.39 -8.81
CA PRO A 78 0.20 14.30 -8.90
C PRO A 78 -0.45 15.66 -8.69
N ALA A 79 -1.62 15.90 -9.32
CA ALA A 79 -2.32 17.19 -9.23
C ALA A 79 -2.74 17.57 -7.79
N THR A 80 -3.04 16.55 -6.97
CA THR A 80 -3.24 16.69 -5.52
C THR A 80 -2.17 15.85 -4.85
N GLU A 81 -1.34 16.49 -4.03
CA GLU A 81 -0.28 15.78 -3.30
C GLU A 81 -0.89 14.99 -2.14
N PRO A 82 -0.71 13.64 -2.11
CA PRO A 82 -1.21 12.83 -1.02
C PRO A 82 -0.40 13.04 0.26
N ALA A 83 -1.02 12.80 1.42
CA ALA A 83 -0.29 12.78 2.69
C ALA A 83 0.71 11.61 2.71
N VAL A 84 1.97 11.86 3.12
CA VAL A 84 3.01 10.84 3.27
C VAL A 84 3.62 10.96 4.67
N PRO A 85 2.97 10.39 5.71
CA PRO A 85 3.44 10.42 7.09
C PRO A 85 4.72 9.60 7.29
N ALA A 86 5.30 9.68 8.48
CA ALA A 86 6.37 8.78 8.88
C ALA A 86 5.89 7.32 8.87
N ASP A 87 6.75 6.43 8.38
CA ASP A 87 6.47 4.99 8.37
C ASP A 87 6.51 4.37 9.77
N THR A 88 5.75 3.30 9.95
CA THR A 88 5.74 2.52 11.19
C THR A 88 6.87 1.49 11.16
N SER A 89 7.76 1.55 12.17
CA SER A 89 8.90 0.63 12.31
C SER A 89 8.84 -0.25 13.56
N THR A 90 7.69 -0.24 14.25
CA THR A 90 7.45 -1.01 15.48
C THR A 90 6.34 -2.02 15.22
N PRO A 91 6.52 -3.33 15.54
CA PRO A 91 5.49 -4.35 15.41
C PRO A 91 4.23 -4.02 16.21
N PHE A 92 3.08 -4.49 15.74
CA PHE A 92 1.76 -4.14 16.28
C PHE A 92 1.64 -4.32 17.80
N LEU A 93 2.12 -5.45 18.36
CA LEU A 93 2.02 -5.70 19.81
C LEU A 93 2.95 -4.84 20.65
N GLU A 94 3.98 -4.26 20.05
CA GLU A 94 4.95 -3.40 20.74
C GLU A 94 4.57 -1.91 20.68
N LEU A 95 3.54 -1.56 19.93
CA LEU A 95 3.05 -0.19 19.81
C LEU A 95 2.46 0.30 21.14
N THR A 96 3.04 1.37 21.69
CA THR A 96 2.59 2.05 22.91
C THR A 96 1.74 3.29 22.62
N SER A 97 1.70 3.73 21.37
CA SER A 97 0.86 4.83 20.88
C SER A 97 0.49 4.59 19.42
N ILE A 98 -0.52 5.30 18.93
CA ILE A 98 -0.92 5.20 17.53
C ILE A 98 0.17 5.81 16.63
N PRO A 99 0.66 5.09 15.61
CA PRO A 99 1.62 5.60 14.62
C PRO A 99 1.01 6.73 13.76
N ASP A 100 1.85 7.61 13.22
CA ASP A 100 1.41 8.68 12.31
C ASP A 100 0.73 8.11 11.05
N ALA A 101 1.25 7.02 10.51
CA ALA A 101 0.64 6.31 9.39
C ALA A 101 -0.81 5.87 9.70
N SER A 102 -1.02 5.25 10.87
CA SER A 102 -2.36 4.82 11.32
C SER A 102 -3.29 5.99 11.60
N ARG A 103 -2.76 7.10 12.13
CA ARG A 103 -3.53 8.33 12.36
C ARG A 103 -4.06 8.92 11.06
N VAL A 104 -3.23 8.96 10.02
CA VAL A 104 -3.64 9.45 8.69
C VAL A 104 -4.74 8.56 8.08
N ILE A 105 -4.71 7.23 8.32
CA ILE A 105 -5.79 6.35 7.89
C ILE A 105 -7.12 6.74 8.55
N LEU A 106 -7.11 6.99 9.87
CA LEU A 106 -8.29 7.45 10.61
C LEU A 106 -8.79 8.81 10.12
N ASP A 107 -7.88 9.78 10.00
CA ASP A 107 -8.22 11.14 9.56
C ASP A 107 -8.86 11.14 8.16
N GLU A 108 -8.37 10.29 7.24
CA GLU A 108 -8.95 10.16 5.91
C GLU A 108 -10.32 9.47 5.93
N ALA A 109 -10.52 8.50 6.80
CA ALA A 109 -11.80 7.81 6.95
C ALA A 109 -12.88 8.67 7.62
N GLU A 110 -12.50 9.68 8.39
CA GLU A 110 -13.44 10.65 9.01
C GLU A 110 -13.93 11.72 8.04
N LYS A 111 -13.23 11.93 6.93
CA LYS A 111 -13.63 12.96 5.95
C LYS A 111 -14.94 12.59 5.28
N SER A 112 -15.88 13.53 5.27
CA SER A 112 -17.11 13.38 4.50
C SER A 112 -16.79 13.37 2.99
N SER A 113 -17.21 12.30 2.31
CA SER A 113 -16.99 12.13 0.87
C SER A 113 -18.07 11.22 0.28
N ASP A 114 -18.52 11.51 -0.95
CA ASP A 114 -19.39 10.62 -1.70
C ASP A 114 -18.65 9.44 -2.34
N LEU A 115 -17.31 9.46 -2.31
CA LEU A 115 -16.47 8.39 -2.83
C LEU A 115 -16.11 7.39 -1.72
N PRO A 116 -16.25 6.08 -1.98
CA PRO A 116 -15.82 5.06 -1.03
C PRO A 116 -14.31 5.13 -0.78
N LEU A 117 -13.89 4.76 0.41
CA LEU A 117 -12.49 4.66 0.79
C LEU A 117 -12.01 3.22 0.73
N PHE A 118 -10.95 3.00 -0.04
CA PHE A 118 -10.21 1.74 -0.06
C PHE A 118 -8.82 1.94 0.56
N VAL A 119 -8.39 0.95 1.33
CA VAL A 119 -6.98 0.83 1.76
C VAL A 119 -6.39 -0.34 1.00
N THR A 120 -5.45 -0.06 0.07
CA THR A 120 -4.69 -1.11 -0.61
C THR A 120 -3.40 -1.34 0.15
N CYS A 121 -3.21 -2.53 0.68
CA CYS A 121 -2.04 -2.89 1.48
C CYS A 121 -1.23 -3.99 0.80
N GLY A 122 0.00 -3.69 0.43
CA GLY A 122 0.99 -4.63 -0.13
C GLY A 122 2.12 -4.95 0.86
N GLY A 123 1.94 -4.64 2.14
CA GLY A 123 2.86 -4.92 3.22
C GLY A 123 2.18 -5.61 4.42
N PRO A 124 2.81 -5.60 5.61
CA PRO A 124 2.21 -6.11 6.83
C PRO A 124 1.03 -5.23 7.27
N LEU A 125 0.04 -5.83 7.94
CA LEU A 125 -1.18 -5.14 8.37
C LEU A 125 -1.01 -4.25 9.62
N THR A 126 0.21 -3.90 10.01
CA THR A 126 0.53 -3.15 11.24
C THR A 126 -0.22 -1.83 11.34
N ASN A 127 -0.19 -1.01 10.29
CA ASN A 127 -0.86 0.31 10.28
C ASN A 127 -2.38 0.17 10.37
N ILE A 128 -2.94 -0.78 9.65
CA ILE A 128 -4.38 -1.05 9.61
C ILE A 128 -4.86 -1.60 10.94
N ALA A 129 -4.12 -2.55 11.53
CA ALA A 129 -4.42 -3.11 12.84
C ALA A 129 -4.38 -2.04 13.94
N ALA A 130 -3.38 -1.16 13.91
CA ALA A 130 -3.26 -0.07 14.87
C ALA A 130 -4.40 0.95 14.74
N ALA A 131 -4.81 1.29 13.52
CA ALA A 131 -5.96 2.17 13.26
C ALA A 131 -7.28 1.53 13.74
N LEU A 132 -7.54 0.27 13.41
CA LEU A 132 -8.74 -0.47 13.85
C LEU A 132 -8.78 -0.72 15.36
N ARG A 133 -7.62 -0.86 16.02
CA ARG A 133 -7.54 -0.97 17.48
C ARG A 133 -7.89 0.36 18.15
N GLU A 134 -7.47 1.47 17.58
CA GLU A 134 -7.75 2.82 18.08
C GLU A 134 -9.23 3.18 17.89
N ASP A 135 -9.76 2.95 16.69
CA ASP A 135 -11.18 3.16 16.38
C ASP A 135 -11.77 1.96 15.61
N PRO A 136 -12.46 1.04 16.29
CA PRO A 136 -13.10 -0.11 15.65
C PRO A 136 -14.18 0.27 14.61
N THR A 137 -14.77 1.48 14.68
CA THR A 137 -15.78 1.93 13.71
C THR A 137 -15.18 2.26 12.33
N LEU A 138 -13.84 2.34 12.24
CA LEU A 138 -13.13 2.43 10.98
C LEU A 138 -13.53 1.30 10.01
N ALA A 139 -13.82 0.11 10.53
CA ALA A 139 -14.26 -1.05 9.76
C ALA A 139 -15.49 -0.77 8.87
N GLU A 140 -16.36 0.15 9.27
CA GLU A 140 -17.58 0.52 8.53
C GLU A 140 -17.34 1.58 7.45
N ARG A 141 -16.13 2.19 7.44
CA ARG A 141 -15.81 3.37 6.64
C ARG A 141 -14.74 3.11 5.59
N MET A 142 -14.21 1.89 5.53
CA MET A 142 -13.22 1.50 4.53
C MET A 142 -13.40 0.07 4.07
N THR A 143 -12.87 -0.25 2.89
CA THR A 143 -12.65 -1.62 2.41
C THR A 143 -11.15 -1.87 2.32
N LEU A 144 -10.67 -2.96 2.92
CA LEU A 144 -9.27 -3.37 2.85
C LEU A 144 -9.04 -4.31 1.67
N CYS A 145 -8.10 -3.96 0.79
CA CYS A 145 -7.55 -4.85 -0.24
C CYS A 145 -6.13 -5.25 0.18
N TRP A 146 -5.91 -6.49 0.58
CA TRP A 146 -4.63 -6.94 1.11
C TRP A 146 -3.95 -8.00 0.26
N ILE A 147 -2.71 -7.74 -0.10
CA ILE A 147 -1.78 -8.71 -0.71
C ILE A 147 -1.04 -9.38 0.43
N GLY A 148 -1.40 -10.63 0.75
CA GLY A 148 -0.77 -11.33 1.85
C GLY A 148 -1.46 -12.62 2.26
N GLY A 149 -0.74 -13.39 3.06
CA GLY A 149 -1.20 -14.67 3.60
C GLY A 149 -1.28 -15.80 2.59
N GLY A 150 -1.64 -16.99 3.09
CA GLY A 150 -1.87 -18.18 2.28
C GLY A 150 -3.33 -18.29 1.82
N ALA A 151 -3.58 -19.20 0.90
CA ALA A 151 -4.92 -19.46 0.38
C ALA A 151 -5.82 -20.11 1.45
N TYR A 152 -7.07 -19.70 1.52
CA TYR A 152 -8.06 -20.34 2.38
C TYR A 152 -8.51 -21.69 1.78
N PRO A 153 -8.71 -22.74 2.60
CA PRO A 153 -8.54 -22.78 4.06
C PRO A 153 -7.14 -23.24 4.53
N GLU A 154 -6.24 -23.62 3.63
CA GLU A 154 -4.95 -24.23 3.97
C GLU A 154 -3.99 -23.25 4.67
N GLY A 155 -4.11 -21.94 4.36
CA GLY A 155 -3.19 -20.95 4.87
C GLY A 155 -1.78 -21.11 4.33
N GLY A 156 -0.79 -20.86 5.17
CA GLY A 156 0.62 -21.07 4.89
C GLY A 156 1.49 -19.86 5.14
N TRP A 157 2.80 -20.05 5.05
CA TRP A 157 3.77 -18.99 5.18
C TRP A 157 3.68 -18.03 3.98
N GLU A 158 3.69 -16.74 4.27
CA GLU A 158 3.74 -15.68 3.27
C GLU A 158 4.45 -14.46 3.91
N TYR A 159 5.15 -13.67 3.09
CA TYR A 159 6.06 -12.65 3.55
C TYR A 159 5.38 -11.54 4.36
N ASN A 160 4.34 -10.90 3.80
CA ASN A 160 3.62 -9.81 4.47
C ASN A 160 2.93 -10.27 5.76
N LEU A 161 2.39 -11.49 5.76
CA LEU A 161 1.86 -12.14 6.95
C LEU A 161 2.95 -12.36 7.99
N ALA A 162 4.13 -12.83 7.58
CA ALA A 162 5.22 -13.16 8.50
C ALA A 162 5.86 -11.93 9.13
N LEU A 163 5.84 -10.78 8.45
CA LEU A 163 6.37 -9.52 8.99
C LEU A 163 5.64 -9.07 10.27
N ASP A 164 4.31 -9.23 10.34
CA ASP A 164 3.53 -8.92 11.54
C ASP A 164 2.29 -9.81 11.66
N THR A 165 2.52 -11.09 11.94
CA THR A 165 1.44 -12.07 12.13
C THR A 165 0.39 -11.63 13.17
N PRO A 166 0.76 -11.04 14.33
CA PRO A 166 -0.22 -10.56 15.30
C PRO A 166 -1.14 -9.46 14.74
N ALA A 167 -0.63 -8.55 13.91
CA ALA A 167 -1.45 -7.54 13.24
C ALA A 167 -2.49 -8.18 12.31
N ALA A 168 -2.06 -9.14 11.49
CA ALA A 168 -2.96 -9.88 10.62
C ALA A 168 -4.03 -10.67 11.42
N GLN A 169 -3.62 -11.35 12.49
CA GLN A 169 -4.57 -12.05 13.37
C GLN A 169 -5.62 -11.11 13.97
N PHE A 170 -5.22 -9.93 14.41
CA PHE A 170 -6.13 -8.92 14.93
C PHE A 170 -7.13 -8.47 13.86
N VAL A 171 -6.66 -8.11 12.67
CA VAL A 171 -7.52 -7.63 11.57
C VAL A 171 -8.53 -8.69 11.15
N PHE A 172 -8.11 -9.96 11.01
CA PHE A 172 -8.99 -11.05 10.55
C PHE A 172 -9.93 -11.59 11.61
N ASN A 173 -9.53 -11.63 12.89
CA ASN A 173 -10.28 -12.31 13.94
C ASN A 173 -11.05 -11.36 14.86
N GLU A 174 -10.60 -10.09 14.98
CA GLU A 174 -11.12 -9.17 15.98
C GLU A 174 -11.75 -7.90 15.37
N SER A 175 -11.59 -7.67 14.04
CA SER A 175 -12.26 -6.58 13.36
C SER A 175 -13.45 -7.07 12.52
N SER A 176 -14.38 -6.15 12.19
CA SER A 176 -15.48 -6.38 11.26
C SER A 176 -15.21 -5.77 9.87
N ALA A 177 -13.97 -5.43 9.55
CA ALA A 177 -13.62 -4.80 8.29
C ALA A 177 -13.92 -5.71 7.10
N GLU A 178 -14.44 -5.13 6.02
CA GLU A 178 -14.52 -5.82 4.73
C GLU A 178 -13.13 -6.02 4.17
N ILE A 179 -12.72 -7.27 3.91
CA ILE A 179 -11.39 -7.64 3.46
C ILE A 179 -11.45 -8.37 2.14
N HIS A 180 -10.78 -7.82 1.12
CA HIS A 180 -10.49 -8.47 -0.15
C HIS A 180 -9.04 -8.98 -0.10
N GLN A 181 -8.87 -10.25 0.23
CA GLN A 181 -7.55 -10.87 0.31
C GLN A 181 -7.05 -11.34 -1.06
N PHE A 182 -5.80 -11.03 -1.36
CA PHE A 182 -5.04 -11.54 -2.51
C PHE A 182 -3.87 -12.40 -2.01
N PRO A 183 -4.10 -13.71 -1.76
CA PRO A 183 -3.10 -14.59 -1.16
C PRO A 183 -1.95 -14.92 -2.13
N LEU A 184 -0.88 -15.51 -1.57
CA LEU A 184 0.34 -15.91 -2.29
C LEU A 184 0.06 -16.59 -3.65
N THR A 185 -0.91 -17.50 -3.69
CA THR A 185 -1.29 -18.23 -4.90
C THR A 185 -1.94 -17.36 -5.97
N THR A 186 -2.51 -16.22 -5.58
CA THR A 186 -3.14 -15.26 -6.49
C THR A 186 -2.11 -14.28 -7.03
N TYR A 187 -1.38 -13.58 -6.17
CA TYR A 187 -0.48 -12.52 -6.64
C TYR A 187 0.74 -13.05 -7.39
N ARG A 188 1.20 -14.28 -7.13
CA ARG A 188 2.26 -14.92 -7.92
C ARG A 188 1.89 -15.16 -9.38
N GLN A 189 0.62 -15.11 -9.74
CA GLN A 189 0.19 -15.18 -11.14
C GLN A 189 0.49 -13.89 -11.91
N CYS A 190 0.80 -12.80 -11.21
CA CYS A 190 1.18 -11.50 -11.78
C CYS A 190 2.71 -11.34 -11.91
N ALA A 191 3.49 -12.43 -11.77
CA ALA A 191 4.94 -12.38 -11.88
C ALA A 191 5.39 -12.04 -13.31
N TYR A 192 6.37 -11.14 -13.41
CA TYR A 192 7.05 -10.79 -14.64
C TYR A 192 8.49 -11.35 -14.62
N SER A 193 9.01 -11.73 -15.77
CA SER A 193 10.44 -12.00 -15.89
C SER A 193 11.23 -10.68 -15.87
N ILE A 194 12.48 -10.72 -15.41
CA ILE A 194 13.37 -9.53 -15.42
C ILE A 194 13.47 -8.92 -16.82
N ALA A 195 13.56 -9.76 -17.87
CA ALA A 195 13.66 -9.30 -19.23
C ALA A 195 12.39 -8.58 -19.73
N GLU A 196 11.20 -9.02 -19.29
CA GLU A 196 9.93 -8.33 -19.58
C GLU A 196 9.84 -7.01 -18.83
N LEU A 197 10.24 -6.96 -17.57
CA LEU A 197 10.28 -5.74 -16.77
C LEU A 197 11.22 -4.71 -17.39
N GLU A 198 12.44 -5.12 -17.78
CA GLU A 198 13.39 -4.25 -18.47
C GLU A 198 12.78 -3.63 -19.72
N PHE A 199 12.16 -4.45 -20.57
CA PHE A 199 11.55 -3.99 -21.81
C PHE A 199 10.39 -3.01 -21.56
N VAL A 200 9.50 -3.32 -20.63
CA VAL A 200 8.30 -2.52 -20.33
C VAL A 200 8.69 -1.21 -19.64
N LEU A 201 9.52 -1.26 -18.61
CA LEU A 201 9.88 -0.10 -17.81
C LEU A 201 10.82 0.84 -18.57
N SER A 202 11.76 0.33 -19.37
CA SER A 202 12.61 1.17 -20.23
C SER A 202 11.80 1.98 -21.24
N GLY A 203 10.64 1.47 -21.67
CA GLY A 203 9.69 2.22 -22.52
C GLY A 203 8.96 3.36 -21.81
N GLY A 204 8.98 3.39 -20.48
CA GLY A 204 8.35 4.40 -19.63
C GLY A 204 9.15 5.70 -19.44
N GLY A 205 10.23 5.89 -20.20
CA GLY A 205 11.10 7.06 -20.10
C GLY A 205 11.94 7.07 -18.81
N PRO A 206 12.40 8.26 -18.35
CA PRO A 206 13.30 8.36 -17.19
C PRO A 206 12.73 7.76 -15.90
N PHE A 207 11.42 7.91 -15.68
CA PHE A 207 10.75 7.33 -14.50
C PHE A 207 10.70 5.79 -14.56
N GLY A 208 10.40 5.23 -15.75
CA GLY A 208 10.40 3.78 -15.91
C GLY A 208 11.81 3.19 -15.75
N ALA A 209 12.84 3.87 -16.25
CA ALA A 209 14.23 3.46 -16.05
C ALA A 209 14.60 3.46 -14.56
N TRP A 210 14.24 4.51 -13.82
CA TRP A 210 14.44 4.60 -12.38
C TRP A 210 13.70 3.50 -11.58
N LEU A 211 12.48 3.14 -11.99
CA LEU A 211 11.73 2.03 -11.36
C LEU A 211 12.37 0.66 -11.59
N TYR A 212 13.15 0.52 -12.67
CA TYR A 212 13.82 -0.73 -12.99
C TYR A 212 15.16 -0.90 -12.25
N GLU A 213 15.88 0.21 -11.95
CA GLU A 213 17.17 0.21 -11.22
C GLU A 213 17.04 -0.14 -9.75
#